data_a6ef7d15a14c8e2e6dff543815cca076
#
_entry.id   a6ef7d15a14c8e2e6dff543815cca076
#
_cell.length_a   1.000
_cell.length_b   1.000
_cell.length_c   1.000
_cell.angle_alpha   90.00
_cell.angle_beta   90.00
_cell.angle_gamma   90.00
#
_symmetry.space_group_name_H-M   'P 1'
#
loop_
_entity.id
_entity.type
_entity.pdbx_description
1 polymer ?
#
loop_
_entity_poly.entity_id
_entity_poly.type
_entity_poly.pdbx_seq_one_letter_code
_entity_poly.pdbx_strand_id
1 'polypeptide(L)'
;MIAAFSDPETQVRTLSYRLMNLLKDDRALPILLDMSLSKDPVHRMYFLESSLIIKDERIQNQIHKLANDESSGVRKKYLITINRLGMTEKFSQFQKSATSDPDDDVKMVALEILKNKKIRQYISLFYKGLNDPNPDIRRISLEALLLYQDKQGAKAVSDQLTKEDNSFLKARMIDLLLDLGNNGGGQGILAVLTNAEEAELRTKAAYAIGKLGANTTAVELTKILSEEKENAVKWQLIHSLGELKDKNAVPALLVLARNPREKLNLRIEAVNTIRTINDPDSLPSIFEAYVSESEQALRTELENTLREILNLKFPPKIP
;
A
#
# COMPACT_ATOMS: atom_id res chain seq x y z
N MET A 1 9.53 47.10 -19.25
CA MET A 1 8.96 45.87 -18.71
C MET A 1 7.78 45.36 -19.53
N ILE A 2 6.73 46.16 -19.82
CA ILE A 2 5.54 45.71 -20.57
C ILE A 2 5.91 45.15 -21.93
N ALA A 3 6.77 45.82 -22.72
CA ALA A 3 7.26 45.32 -24.02
C ALA A 3 8.00 43.98 -23.92
N ALA A 4 8.62 43.68 -22.78
CA ALA A 4 9.36 42.43 -22.58
C ALA A 4 8.47 41.18 -22.36
N PHE A 5 7.16 41.36 -22.16
CA PHE A 5 6.20 40.25 -22.11
C PHE A 5 5.92 39.64 -23.48
N SER A 6 6.19 40.38 -24.55
CA SER A 6 6.05 39.93 -25.93
C SER A 6 7.41 39.69 -26.62
N ASP A 7 8.48 39.61 -25.83
CA ASP A 7 9.83 39.38 -26.35
C ASP A 7 9.91 38.00 -27.03
N PRO A 8 10.58 37.85 -28.16
CA PRO A 8 10.76 36.56 -28.81
C PRO A 8 11.50 35.54 -27.95
N GLU A 9 12.40 36.01 -27.08
CA GLU A 9 13.18 35.19 -26.19
C GLU A 9 12.36 34.75 -24.95
N THR A 10 12.18 33.43 -24.77
CA THR A 10 11.42 32.88 -23.64
C THR A 10 12.00 33.26 -22.28
N GLN A 11 13.32 33.37 -22.18
CA GLN A 11 14.00 33.78 -20.96
C GLN A 11 13.65 35.20 -20.53
N VAL A 12 13.60 36.13 -21.50
CA VAL A 12 13.23 37.53 -21.28
C VAL A 12 11.80 37.62 -20.77
N ARG A 13 10.87 36.91 -21.43
CA ARG A 13 9.47 36.85 -20.98
C ARG A 13 9.37 36.32 -19.57
N THR A 14 10.05 35.21 -19.26
CA THR A 14 10.07 34.58 -17.91
C THR A 14 10.59 35.54 -16.85
N LEU A 15 11.69 36.23 -17.10
CA LEU A 15 12.24 37.22 -16.17
C LEU A 15 11.28 38.41 -15.97
N SER A 16 10.63 38.87 -17.00
CA SER A 16 9.66 39.96 -16.94
C SER A 16 8.47 39.60 -16.04
N TYR A 17 7.96 38.38 -16.15
CA TYR A 17 6.88 37.89 -15.27
C TYR A 17 7.32 37.77 -13.81
N ARG A 18 8.53 37.28 -13.56
CA ARG A 18 9.08 37.19 -12.20
C ARG A 18 9.27 38.59 -11.58
N LEU A 19 9.79 39.53 -12.35
CA LEU A 19 9.95 40.91 -11.90
C LEU A 19 8.60 41.58 -11.59
N MET A 20 7.60 41.38 -12.44
CA MET A 20 6.25 41.86 -12.19
C MET A 20 5.67 41.36 -10.86
N ASN A 21 5.83 40.06 -10.60
CA ASN A 21 5.39 39.44 -9.37
C ASN A 21 6.14 39.98 -8.12
N LEU A 22 7.44 40.27 -8.26
CA LEU A 22 8.24 40.86 -7.19
C LEU A 22 7.83 42.29 -6.86
N LEU A 23 7.50 43.09 -7.89
CA LEU A 23 7.14 44.50 -7.72
C LEU A 23 5.73 44.69 -7.16
N LYS A 24 4.85 43.69 -7.27
CA LYS A 24 3.43 43.75 -6.84
C LYS A 24 2.71 44.99 -7.36
N ASP A 25 2.96 45.36 -8.61
CA ASP A 25 2.50 46.60 -9.21
C ASP A 25 1.08 46.43 -9.79
N ASP A 26 0.10 47.17 -9.27
CA ASP A 26 -1.30 47.11 -9.74
C ASP A 26 -1.45 47.44 -11.22
N ARG A 27 -0.51 48.17 -11.83
CA ARG A 27 -0.47 48.43 -13.25
C ARG A 27 -0.26 47.16 -14.11
N ALA A 28 0.19 46.09 -13.47
CA ALA A 28 0.31 44.76 -14.07
C ALA A 28 -1.05 44.07 -14.31
N LEU A 29 -2.10 44.49 -13.62
CA LEU A 29 -3.40 43.80 -13.60
C LEU A 29 -4.02 43.66 -14.99
N PRO A 30 -4.09 44.71 -15.88
CA PRO A 30 -4.62 44.55 -17.24
C PRO A 30 -3.83 43.50 -18.03
N ILE A 31 -2.51 43.49 -17.90
CA ILE A 31 -1.61 42.56 -18.61
C ILE A 31 -1.87 41.13 -18.13
N LEU A 32 -2.04 40.92 -16.82
CA LEU A 32 -2.35 39.60 -16.27
C LEU A 32 -3.70 39.09 -16.74
N LEU A 33 -4.71 39.93 -16.80
CA LEU A 33 -6.02 39.55 -17.34
C LEU A 33 -5.92 39.15 -18.82
N ASP A 34 -5.16 39.89 -19.65
CA ASP A 34 -4.91 39.52 -21.02
C ASP A 34 -4.15 38.19 -21.14
N MET A 35 -3.17 37.97 -20.27
CA MET A 35 -2.44 36.70 -20.23
C MET A 35 -3.34 35.49 -19.98
N SER A 36 -4.39 35.65 -19.19
CA SER A 36 -5.34 34.56 -18.94
C SER A 36 -6.13 34.15 -20.17
N LEU A 37 -6.24 35.00 -21.15
CA LEU A 37 -6.93 34.80 -22.44
C LEU A 37 -5.98 34.46 -23.58
N SER A 38 -4.68 34.44 -23.33
CA SER A 38 -3.65 34.18 -24.35
C SER A 38 -3.79 32.81 -24.98
N LYS A 39 -3.50 32.70 -26.28
CA LYS A 39 -3.38 31.41 -26.95
C LYS A 39 -2.18 30.59 -26.45
N ASP A 40 -1.14 31.26 -25.94
CA ASP A 40 0.03 30.59 -25.37
C ASP A 40 -0.29 30.04 -23.95
N PRO A 41 -0.24 28.71 -23.70
CA PRO A 41 -0.48 28.13 -22.41
C PRO A 41 0.53 28.60 -21.35
N VAL A 42 1.73 28.98 -21.75
CA VAL A 42 2.75 29.52 -20.83
C VAL A 42 2.28 30.82 -20.20
N HIS A 43 1.65 31.70 -20.96
CA HIS A 43 1.07 32.95 -20.44
C HIS A 43 -0.05 32.64 -19.43
N ARG A 44 -0.95 31.70 -19.76
CA ARG A 44 -2.03 31.31 -18.86
C ARG A 44 -1.49 30.69 -17.54
N MET A 45 -0.37 29.95 -17.62
CA MET A 45 0.29 29.43 -16.41
C MET A 45 0.91 30.56 -15.56
N TYR A 46 1.52 31.55 -16.18
CA TYR A 46 2.04 32.72 -15.44
C TYR A 46 0.94 33.57 -14.80
N PHE A 47 -0.20 33.73 -15.48
CA PHE A 47 -1.37 34.33 -14.85
C PHE A 47 -1.76 33.61 -13.55
N LEU A 48 -1.85 32.28 -13.57
CA LEU A 48 -2.16 31.46 -12.40
C LEU A 48 -1.10 31.60 -11.29
N GLU A 49 0.17 31.74 -11.64
CA GLU A 49 1.24 31.96 -10.67
C GLU A 49 1.15 33.34 -10.02
N SER A 50 0.92 34.36 -10.82
CA SER A 50 0.77 35.73 -10.37
C SER A 50 -0.46 35.96 -9.49
N SER A 51 -1.52 35.18 -9.70
CA SER A 51 -2.74 35.21 -8.89
C SER A 51 -2.53 34.80 -7.43
N LEU A 52 -1.43 34.11 -7.13
CA LEU A 52 -1.04 33.79 -5.73
C LEU A 52 -0.51 35.00 -4.98
N ILE A 53 -0.07 36.02 -5.69
CA ILE A 53 0.62 37.21 -5.15
C ILE A 53 -0.30 38.42 -5.18
N ILE A 54 -1.01 38.63 -6.29
CA ILE A 54 -1.89 39.79 -6.52
C ILE A 54 -3.31 39.38 -6.16
N LYS A 55 -3.82 39.94 -5.06
CA LYS A 55 -5.16 39.66 -4.54
C LYS A 55 -6.16 40.68 -5.12
N ASP A 56 -6.73 40.36 -6.25
CA ASP A 56 -7.76 41.17 -6.90
C ASP A 56 -8.94 40.28 -7.31
N GLU A 57 -10.17 40.76 -7.08
CA GLU A 57 -11.38 40.00 -7.37
C GLU A 57 -11.52 39.63 -8.85
N ARG A 58 -11.07 40.51 -9.75
CA ARG A 58 -11.09 40.27 -11.20
C ARG A 58 -10.20 39.10 -11.58
N ILE A 59 -9.03 38.96 -10.92
CA ILE A 59 -8.13 37.83 -11.08
C ILE A 59 -8.82 36.54 -10.61
N GLN A 60 -9.43 36.57 -9.40
CA GLN A 60 -10.11 35.39 -8.85
C GLN A 60 -11.24 34.91 -9.76
N ASN A 61 -12.03 35.82 -10.31
CA ASN A 61 -13.10 35.48 -11.27
C ASN A 61 -12.56 34.88 -12.56
N GLN A 62 -11.37 35.29 -13.00
CA GLN A 62 -10.77 34.80 -14.22
C GLN A 62 -10.10 33.41 -14.04
N ILE A 63 -9.53 33.12 -12.86
CA ILE A 63 -8.91 31.83 -12.54
C ILE A 63 -9.84 30.66 -12.92
N HIS A 64 -11.14 30.78 -12.60
CA HIS A 64 -12.10 29.67 -12.77
C HIS A 64 -12.31 29.28 -14.23
N LYS A 65 -12.08 30.18 -15.19
CA LYS A 65 -12.21 29.88 -16.61
C LYS A 65 -11.16 28.90 -17.10
N LEU A 66 -10.03 28.80 -16.39
CA LEU A 66 -8.92 27.89 -16.70
C LEU A 66 -9.11 26.47 -16.16
N ALA A 67 -10.21 26.19 -15.48
CA ALA A 67 -10.51 24.85 -14.92
C ALA A 67 -10.61 23.76 -15.99
N ASN A 68 -11.04 24.11 -17.21
CA ASN A 68 -11.21 23.20 -18.34
C ASN A 68 -10.31 23.63 -19.53
N ASP A 69 -9.16 24.19 -19.23
CA ASP A 69 -8.21 24.63 -20.27
C ASP A 69 -7.81 23.47 -21.20
N GLU A 70 -7.56 23.77 -22.45
CA GLU A 70 -7.12 22.78 -23.44
C GLU A 70 -5.77 22.14 -23.06
N SER A 71 -4.87 22.92 -22.44
CA SER A 71 -3.57 22.46 -21.98
C SER A 71 -3.64 21.77 -20.63
N SER A 72 -3.18 20.52 -20.54
CA SER A 72 -3.06 19.79 -19.28
C SER A 72 -2.14 20.50 -18.29
N GLY A 73 -1.06 21.14 -18.77
CA GLY A 73 -0.17 21.95 -17.94
C GLY A 73 -0.89 23.11 -17.24
N VAL A 74 -1.82 23.77 -17.94
CA VAL A 74 -2.64 24.84 -17.36
C VAL A 74 -3.64 24.27 -16.36
N ARG A 75 -4.35 23.18 -16.70
CA ARG A 75 -5.27 22.52 -15.75
C ARG A 75 -4.56 22.06 -14.47
N LYS A 76 -3.37 21.48 -14.62
CA LYS A 76 -2.51 21.09 -13.49
C LYS A 76 -2.15 22.30 -12.61
N LYS A 77 -1.67 23.37 -13.23
CA LYS A 77 -1.33 24.62 -12.54
C LYS A 77 -2.55 25.26 -11.87
N TYR A 78 -3.71 25.20 -12.53
CA TYR A 78 -4.99 25.66 -11.95
C TYR A 78 -5.30 24.95 -10.63
N LEU A 79 -5.25 23.61 -10.59
CA LEU A 79 -5.51 22.84 -9.37
C LEU A 79 -4.55 23.21 -8.23
N ILE A 80 -3.27 23.35 -8.52
CA ILE A 80 -2.26 23.78 -7.56
C ILE A 80 -2.58 25.19 -7.03
N THR A 81 -2.98 26.08 -7.92
CA THR A 81 -3.28 27.48 -7.59
C THR A 81 -4.49 27.60 -6.66
N ILE A 82 -5.62 26.98 -7.01
CA ILE A 82 -6.83 27.04 -6.16
C ILE A 82 -6.62 26.36 -4.80
N ASN A 83 -5.80 25.30 -4.75
CA ASN A 83 -5.41 24.68 -3.49
C ASN A 83 -4.57 25.63 -2.60
N ARG A 84 -3.60 26.34 -3.18
CA ARG A 84 -2.76 27.33 -2.46
C ARG A 84 -3.55 28.55 -2.02
N LEU A 85 -4.53 28.98 -2.79
CA LEU A 85 -5.45 30.06 -2.42
C LEU A 85 -6.46 29.64 -1.35
N GLY A 86 -6.53 28.37 -1.00
CA GLY A 86 -7.45 27.85 0.00
C GLY A 86 -8.92 27.86 -0.44
N MET A 87 -9.17 27.78 -1.76
CA MET A 87 -10.53 27.81 -2.33
C MET A 87 -11.25 26.48 -2.08
N THR A 88 -11.70 26.25 -0.85
CA THR A 88 -12.32 24.99 -0.40
C THR A 88 -13.67 24.73 -1.08
N GLU A 89 -14.39 25.75 -1.51
CA GLU A 89 -15.63 25.64 -2.28
C GLU A 89 -15.43 24.95 -3.65
N LYS A 90 -14.19 24.80 -4.10
CA LYS A 90 -13.82 24.16 -5.37
C LYS A 90 -13.43 22.69 -5.26
N PHE A 91 -13.70 22.04 -4.12
CA PHE A 91 -13.40 20.59 -3.99
C PHE A 91 -14.08 19.72 -5.07
N SER A 92 -15.24 20.12 -5.57
CA SER A 92 -15.89 19.46 -6.71
C SER A 92 -15.02 19.44 -7.98
N GLN A 93 -14.20 20.47 -8.19
CA GLN A 93 -13.27 20.52 -9.31
C GLN A 93 -12.12 19.51 -9.14
N PHE A 94 -11.58 19.35 -7.92
CA PHE A 94 -10.58 18.30 -7.66
C PHE A 94 -11.18 16.92 -7.91
N GLN A 95 -12.41 16.67 -7.45
CA GLN A 95 -13.10 15.42 -7.71
C GLN A 95 -13.27 15.18 -9.21
N LYS A 96 -13.74 16.17 -9.96
CA LYS A 96 -13.93 16.09 -11.41
C LYS A 96 -12.60 15.78 -12.11
N SER A 97 -11.53 16.50 -11.79
CA SER A 97 -10.22 16.28 -12.37
C SER A 97 -9.65 14.90 -12.03
N ALA A 98 -9.81 14.45 -10.79
CA ALA A 98 -9.35 13.13 -10.35
C ALA A 98 -10.05 11.96 -11.08
N THR A 99 -11.29 12.16 -11.56
CA THR A 99 -12.10 11.08 -12.16
C THR A 99 -12.17 11.13 -13.68
N SER A 100 -12.01 12.31 -14.29
CA SER A 100 -12.43 12.52 -15.68
C SER A 100 -11.43 13.30 -16.52
N ASP A 101 -10.30 13.76 -15.95
CA ASP A 101 -9.30 14.43 -16.77
C ASP A 101 -8.64 13.42 -17.72
N PRO A 102 -8.46 13.79 -19.00
CA PRO A 102 -7.81 12.90 -19.97
C PRO A 102 -6.30 12.73 -19.72
N ASP A 103 -5.69 13.62 -18.93
CA ASP A 103 -4.27 13.60 -18.61
C ASP A 103 -4.05 13.05 -17.20
N ASP A 104 -3.24 12.00 -17.09
CA ASP A 104 -2.97 11.32 -15.82
C ASP A 104 -2.21 12.20 -14.81
N ASP A 105 -1.35 13.11 -15.28
CA ASP A 105 -0.65 14.06 -14.39
C ASP A 105 -1.65 14.99 -13.69
N VAL A 106 -2.70 15.40 -14.39
CA VAL A 106 -3.77 16.22 -13.79
C VAL A 106 -4.58 15.42 -12.78
N LYS A 107 -4.93 14.16 -13.12
CA LYS A 107 -5.59 13.24 -12.16
C LYS A 107 -4.75 13.05 -10.90
N MET A 108 -3.44 12.76 -11.06
CA MET A 108 -2.51 12.58 -9.95
C MET A 108 -2.45 13.80 -9.03
N VAL A 109 -2.31 15.00 -9.59
CA VAL A 109 -2.31 16.25 -8.80
C VAL A 109 -3.62 16.43 -8.03
N ALA A 110 -4.76 16.16 -8.66
CA ALA A 110 -6.05 16.25 -8.01
C ALA A 110 -6.19 15.25 -6.84
N LEU A 111 -5.79 14.00 -7.05
CA LEU A 111 -5.79 12.94 -6.02
C LEU A 111 -4.84 13.27 -4.87
N GLU A 112 -3.63 13.75 -5.15
CA GLU A 112 -2.66 14.17 -4.13
C GLU A 112 -3.21 15.30 -3.24
N ILE A 113 -3.88 16.28 -3.86
CA ILE A 113 -4.50 17.37 -3.10
C ILE A 113 -5.61 16.83 -2.20
N LEU A 114 -6.50 15.98 -2.73
CA LEU A 114 -7.60 15.37 -1.96
C LEU A 114 -7.07 14.48 -0.82
N LYS A 115 -6.03 13.68 -1.08
CA LYS A 115 -5.34 12.85 -0.08
C LYS A 115 -4.84 13.71 1.08
N ASN A 116 -4.11 14.79 0.78
CA ASN A 116 -3.50 15.67 1.78
C ASN A 116 -4.53 16.47 2.60
N LYS A 117 -5.70 16.74 2.03
CA LYS A 117 -6.81 17.39 2.75
C LYS A 117 -7.57 16.45 3.69
N LYS A 118 -7.38 15.15 3.59
CA LYS A 118 -8.01 14.12 4.43
C LYS A 118 -9.55 14.21 4.49
N ILE A 119 -10.20 14.47 3.35
CA ILE A 119 -11.65 14.65 3.29
C ILE A 119 -12.32 13.30 3.00
N ARG A 120 -12.88 12.67 4.03
CA ARG A 120 -13.44 11.31 3.96
C ARG A 120 -14.52 11.12 2.88
N GLN A 121 -15.30 12.15 2.55
CA GLN A 121 -16.32 12.05 1.51
C GLN A 121 -15.77 11.64 0.13
N TYR A 122 -14.46 11.81 -0.11
CA TYR A 122 -13.79 11.45 -1.37
C TYR A 122 -13.10 10.09 -1.33
N ILE A 123 -13.24 9.32 -0.26
CA ILE A 123 -12.55 8.03 -0.10
C ILE A 123 -12.89 7.05 -1.24
N SER A 124 -14.11 7.14 -1.79
CA SER A 124 -14.55 6.31 -2.92
C SER A 124 -13.72 6.53 -4.20
N LEU A 125 -13.10 7.71 -4.35
CA LEU A 125 -12.21 7.99 -5.48
C LEU A 125 -10.94 7.14 -5.40
N PHE A 126 -10.41 6.97 -4.19
CA PHE A 126 -9.21 6.17 -3.97
C PHE A 126 -9.49 4.67 -4.15
N TYR A 127 -10.69 4.18 -3.79
CA TYR A 127 -11.08 2.81 -4.14
C TYR A 127 -11.17 2.59 -5.67
N LYS A 128 -11.68 3.56 -6.42
CA LYS A 128 -11.65 3.51 -7.88
C LYS A 128 -10.21 3.57 -8.42
N GLY A 129 -9.42 4.45 -7.87
CA GLY A 129 -8.03 4.64 -8.26
C GLY A 129 -7.13 3.42 -8.03
N LEU A 130 -7.49 2.49 -7.12
CA LEU A 130 -6.78 1.21 -7.00
C LEU A 130 -6.83 0.36 -8.28
N ASN A 131 -7.84 0.56 -9.12
CA ASN A 131 -8.03 -0.19 -10.36
C ASN A 131 -7.61 0.63 -11.61
N ASP A 132 -6.95 1.77 -11.41
CA ASP A 132 -6.51 2.61 -12.54
C ASP A 132 -5.39 1.91 -13.33
N PRO A 133 -5.35 1.99 -14.67
CA PRO A 133 -4.28 1.43 -15.46
C PRO A 133 -2.91 2.06 -15.12
N ASN A 134 -2.88 3.32 -14.68
CA ASN A 134 -1.65 4.00 -14.29
C ASN A 134 -1.20 3.57 -12.88
N PRO A 135 0.00 2.94 -12.72
CA PRO A 135 0.49 2.47 -11.43
C PRO A 135 0.73 3.60 -10.41
N ASP A 136 1.02 4.82 -10.85
CA ASP A 136 1.19 5.96 -9.96
C ASP A 136 -0.15 6.42 -9.36
N ILE A 137 -1.25 6.35 -10.13
CA ILE A 137 -2.59 6.60 -9.61
C ILE A 137 -2.97 5.52 -8.59
N ARG A 138 -2.66 4.23 -8.87
CA ARG A 138 -2.87 3.15 -7.90
C ARG A 138 -2.07 3.38 -6.61
N ARG A 139 -0.80 3.81 -6.72
CA ARG A 139 0.07 4.14 -5.59
C ARG A 139 -0.50 5.28 -4.74
N ILE A 140 -0.88 6.40 -5.34
CA ILE A 140 -1.47 7.56 -4.63
C ILE A 140 -2.76 7.12 -3.90
N SER A 141 -3.57 6.30 -4.55
CA SER A 141 -4.82 5.80 -3.99
C SER A 141 -4.58 4.91 -2.78
N LEU A 142 -3.61 4.01 -2.86
CA LEU A 142 -3.21 3.13 -1.77
C LEU A 142 -2.67 3.92 -0.57
N GLU A 143 -1.81 4.92 -0.81
CA GLU A 143 -1.29 5.83 0.22
C GLU A 143 -2.42 6.62 0.91
N ALA A 144 -3.42 7.04 0.16
CA ALA A 144 -4.59 7.71 0.73
C ALA A 144 -5.39 6.76 1.63
N LEU A 145 -5.66 5.53 1.21
CA LEU A 145 -6.38 4.53 2.00
C LEU A 145 -5.64 4.18 3.29
N LEU A 146 -4.30 4.06 3.24
CA LEU A 146 -3.46 3.94 4.43
C LEU A 146 -3.66 5.12 5.39
N LEU A 147 -3.66 6.34 4.86
CA LEU A 147 -3.81 7.56 5.65
C LEU A 147 -5.20 7.69 6.29
N TYR A 148 -6.24 7.18 5.62
CA TYR A 148 -7.63 7.19 6.11
C TYR A 148 -7.95 6.06 7.06
N GLN A 149 -7.18 4.96 7.06
CA GLN A 149 -7.40 3.74 7.86
C GLN A 149 -8.85 3.23 7.78
N ASP A 150 -9.38 3.16 6.56
CA ASP A 150 -10.77 2.74 6.34
C ASP A 150 -10.89 1.21 6.32
N LYS A 151 -11.37 0.66 7.44
CA LYS A 151 -11.52 -0.80 7.60
C LYS A 151 -12.51 -1.42 6.60
N GLN A 152 -13.44 -0.67 6.04
CA GLN A 152 -14.41 -1.17 5.07
C GLN A 152 -13.76 -1.49 3.72
N GLY A 153 -12.59 -0.92 3.46
CA GLY A 153 -11.86 -1.09 2.21
C GLY A 153 -11.04 -2.36 2.07
N ALA A 154 -10.88 -3.14 3.13
CA ALA A 154 -10.01 -4.32 3.11
C ALA A 154 -10.34 -5.29 1.97
N LYS A 155 -11.64 -5.51 1.71
CA LYS A 155 -12.06 -6.38 0.59
C LYS A 155 -11.63 -5.81 -0.77
N ALA A 156 -11.83 -4.51 -1.02
CA ALA A 156 -11.45 -3.89 -2.28
C ALA A 156 -9.93 -3.94 -2.51
N VAL A 157 -9.14 -3.76 -1.45
CA VAL A 157 -7.67 -3.90 -1.49
C VAL A 157 -7.27 -5.35 -1.78
N SER A 158 -7.94 -6.32 -1.14
CA SER A 158 -7.72 -7.75 -1.36
C SER A 158 -8.05 -8.17 -2.80
N ASP A 159 -9.18 -7.70 -3.33
CA ASP A 159 -9.60 -7.98 -4.70
C ASP A 159 -8.63 -7.38 -5.72
N GLN A 160 -8.06 -6.20 -5.44
CA GLN A 160 -7.04 -5.59 -6.29
C GLN A 160 -5.70 -6.29 -6.17
N LEU A 161 -5.31 -6.75 -4.97
CA LEU A 161 -4.06 -7.46 -4.74
C LEU A 161 -3.91 -8.70 -5.64
N THR A 162 -5.02 -9.37 -5.99
CA THR A 162 -5.01 -10.52 -6.91
C THR A 162 -4.74 -10.15 -8.37
N LYS A 163 -4.91 -8.87 -8.73
CA LYS A 163 -4.79 -8.36 -10.11
C LYS A 163 -3.55 -7.49 -10.31
N GLU A 164 -2.94 -7.07 -9.21
CA GLU A 164 -1.78 -6.18 -9.26
C GLU A 164 -0.56 -6.92 -9.77
N ASP A 165 0.16 -6.34 -10.73
CA ASP A 165 1.39 -6.91 -11.28
C ASP A 165 2.64 -6.30 -10.64
N ASN A 166 2.54 -5.09 -10.11
CA ASN A 166 3.67 -4.41 -9.50
C ASN A 166 3.95 -4.92 -8.08
N SER A 167 5.10 -5.58 -7.90
CA SER A 167 5.51 -6.21 -6.63
C SER A 167 5.61 -5.21 -5.46
N PHE A 168 6.04 -3.98 -5.73
CA PHE A 168 6.07 -2.93 -4.71
C PHE A 168 4.66 -2.57 -4.24
N LEU A 169 3.70 -2.42 -5.16
CA LEU A 169 2.30 -2.15 -4.80
C LEU A 169 1.67 -3.34 -4.09
N LYS A 170 1.93 -4.58 -4.51
CA LYS A 170 1.50 -5.79 -3.77
C LYS A 170 1.98 -5.75 -2.32
N ALA A 171 3.27 -5.47 -2.10
CA ALA A 171 3.84 -5.38 -0.76
C ALA A 171 3.14 -4.30 0.09
N ARG A 172 2.86 -3.13 -0.49
CA ARG A 172 2.16 -2.03 0.20
C ARG A 172 0.69 -2.33 0.47
N MET A 173 0.01 -3.08 -0.41
CA MET A 173 -1.36 -3.55 -0.18
C MET A 173 -1.41 -4.54 0.98
N ILE A 174 -0.43 -5.44 1.10
CA ILE A 174 -0.30 -6.34 2.25
C ILE A 174 -0.09 -5.53 3.55
N ASP A 175 0.77 -4.49 3.53
CA ASP A 175 0.95 -3.60 4.69
C ASP A 175 -0.37 -2.94 5.10
N LEU A 176 -1.12 -2.42 4.13
CA LEU A 176 -2.43 -1.82 4.41
C LEU A 176 -3.40 -2.83 5.04
N LEU A 177 -3.45 -4.05 4.53
CA LEU A 177 -4.32 -5.10 5.08
C LEU A 177 -3.92 -5.47 6.51
N LEU A 178 -2.61 -5.50 6.82
CA LEU A 178 -2.09 -5.70 8.17
C LEU A 178 -2.51 -4.55 9.11
N ASP A 179 -2.34 -3.30 8.68
CA ASP A 179 -2.70 -2.12 9.48
C ASP A 179 -4.20 -2.04 9.76
N LEU A 180 -5.02 -2.46 8.80
CA LEU A 180 -6.47 -2.51 8.96
C LEU A 180 -6.92 -3.62 9.92
N GLY A 181 -6.09 -4.64 10.14
CA GLY A 181 -6.38 -5.73 11.05
C GLY A 181 -7.65 -6.51 10.70
N ASN A 182 -8.02 -6.55 9.42
CA ASN A 182 -9.29 -7.11 8.96
C ASN A 182 -9.09 -8.41 8.20
N ASN A 183 -9.84 -9.43 8.60
CA ASN A 183 -9.83 -10.78 8.00
C ASN A 183 -10.31 -10.81 6.52
N GLY A 184 -10.94 -9.74 6.02
CA GLY A 184 -11.38 -9.64 4.62
C GLY A 184 -10.27 -9.64 3.57
N GLY A 185 -8.99 -9.50 3.99
CA GLY A 185 -7.82 -9.48 3.11
C GLY A 185 -7.24 -10.86 2.77
N GLY A 186 -7.65 -11.92 3.44
CA GLY A 186 -6.97 -13.22 3.41
C GLY A 186 -6.82 -13.85 2.02
N GLN A 187 -7.84 -13.77 1.17
CA GLN A 187 -7.78 -14.37 -0.16
C GLN A 187 -6.74 -13.71 -1.07
N GLY A 188 -6.67 -12.37 -1.06
CA GLY A 188 -5.67 -11.65 -1.85
C GLY A 188 -4.25 -11.95 -1.38
N ILE A 189 -4.04 -12.03 -0.06
CA ILE A 189 -2.73 -12.37 0.51
C ILE A 189 -2.35 -13.80 0.18
N LEU A 190 -3.29 -14.74 0.25
CA LEU A 190 -3.06 -16.14 -0.10
C LEU A 190 -2.69 -16.28 -1.60
N ALA A 191 -3.35 -15.54 -2.47
CA ALA A 191 -3.00 -15.53 -3.90
C ALA A 191 -1.56 -15.05 -4.12
N VAL A 192 -1.09 -14.04 -3.39
CA VAL A 192 0.30 -13.58 -3.43
C VAL A 192 1.25 -14.66 -2.92
N LEU A 193 0.93 -15.28 -1.79
CA LEU A 193 1.74 -16.36 -1.23
C LEU A 193 1.92 -17.53 -2.20
N THR A 194 0.86 -17.84 -2.94
CA THR A 194 0.88 -19.00 -3.87
C THR A 194 1.55 -18.69 -5.22
N ASN A 195 1.36 -17.46 -5.73
CA ASN A 195 1.67 -17.16 -7.14
C ASN A 195 2.82 -16.15 -7.33
N ALA A 196 3.28 -15.46 -6.30
CA ALA A 196 4.35 -14.49 -6.47
C ALA A 196 5.68 -15.21 -6.76
N GLU A 197 6.41 -14.70 -7.76
CA GLU A 197 7.74 -15.23 -8.11
C GLU A 197 8.78 -14.87 -7.04
N GLU A 198 8.72 -13.66 -6.49
CA GLU A 198 9.66 -13.14 -5.52
C GLU A 198 9.45 -13.77 -4.13
N ALA A 199 10.48 -14.41 -3.62
CA ALA A 199 10.47 -15.03 -2.30
C ALA A 199 10.20 -14.04 -1.16
N GLU A 200 10.67 -12.80 -1.29
CA GLU A 200 10.43 -11.74 -0.30
C GLU A 200 8.94 -11.42 -0.19
N LEU A 201 8.24 -11.37 -1.32
CA LEU A 201 6.81 -11.08 -1.37
C LEU A 201 6.01 -12.25 -0.79
N ARG A 202 6.39 -13.51 -1.10
CA ARG A 202 5.78 -14.69 -0.47
C ARG A 202 6.02 -14.74 1.03
N THR A 203 7.24 -14.40 1.49
CA THR A 203 7.57 -14.30 2.93
C THR A 203 6.66 -13.28 3.63
N LYS A 204 6.49 -12.11 3.03
CA LYS A 204 5.62 -11.05 3.55
C LYS A 204 4.15 -11.51 3.62
N ALA A 205 3.69 -12.19 2.57
CA ALA A 205 2.33 -12.73 2.52
C ALA A 205 2.11 -13.81 3.60
N ALA A 206 3.06 -14.73 3.78
CA ALA A 206 3.02 -15.73 4.83
C ALA A 206 2.93 -15.10 6.23
N TYR A 207 3.77 -14.09 6.51
CA TYR A 207 3.72 -13.31 7.75
C TYR A 207 2.35 -12.68 7.98
N ALA A 208 1.80 -12.03 6.95
CA ALA A 208 0.52 -11.35 7.04
C ALA A 208 -0.63 -12.32 7.34
N ILE A 209 -0.63 -13.52 6.74
CA ILE A 209 -1.64 -14.56 7.02
C ILE A 209 -1.56 -14.98 8.49
N GLY A 210 -0.37 -15.24 9.01
CA GLY A 210 -0.18 -15.62 10.43
C GLY A 210 -0.71 -14.54 11.37
N LYS A 211 -0.41 -13.27 11.11
CA LYS A 211 -0.81 -12.14 11.98
C LYS A 211 -2.30 -11.81 11.91
N LEU A 212 -2.89 -11.92 10.73
CA LEU A 212 -4.32 -11.61 10.57
C LEU A 212 -5.24 -12.74 11.04
N GLY A 213 -4.72 -13.94 11.23
CA GLY A 213 -5.56 -15.11 11.50
C GLY A 213 -6.59 -15.31 10.39
N ALA A 214 -6.23 -14.92 9.16
CA ALA A 214 -7.13 -14.90 8.03
C ALA A 214 -7.83 -16.26 7.87
N ASN A 215 -9.01 -16.30 7.26
CA ASN A 215 -9.84 -17.49 6.99
C ASN A 215 -9.11 -18.58 6.14
N THR A 216 -7.80 -18.59 6.21
CA THR A 216 -6.90 -19.55 5.57
C THR A 216 -6.72 -20.70 6.52
N THR A 217 -7.05 -21.89 6.09
CA THR A 217 -6.88 -23.09 6.91
C THR A 217 -5.40 -23.46 7.03
N ALA A 218 -5.01 -24.06 8.16
CA ALA A 218 -3.66 -24.63 8.30
C ALA A 218 -3.36 -25.64 7.17
N VAL A 219 -4.37 -26.34 6.67
CA VAL A 219 -4.24 -27.29 5.56
C VAL A 219 -3.74 -26.60 4.28
N GLU A 220 -4.21 -25.41 3.95
CA GLU A 220 -3.72 -24.67 2.78
C GLU A 220 -2.27 -24.25 2.95
N LEU A 221 -1.89 -23.73 4.12
CA LEU A 221 -0.52 -23.34 4.41
C LEU A 221 0.44 -24.51 4.46
N THR A 222 0.03 -25.66 4.99
CA THR A 222 0.87 -26.87 5.01
C THR A 222 1.09 -27.43 3.60
N LYS A 223 0.11 -27.33 2.71
CA LYS A 223 0.27 -27.68 1.31
C LYS A 223 1.34 -26.78 0.65
N ILE A 224 1.22 -25.46 0.81
CA ILE A 224 2.20 -24.49 0.28
C ILE A 224 3.59 -24.77 0.86
N LEU A 225 3.69 -25.03 2.18
CA LEU A 225 4.95 -25.35 2.85
C LEU A 225 5.63 -26.59 2.23
N SER A 226 4.86 -27.61 1.85
CA SER A 226 5.41 -28.83 1.23
C SER A 226 5.95 -28.61 -0.17
N GLU A 227 5.46 -27.62 -0.90
CA GLU A 227 5.84 -27.29 -2.28
C GLU A 227 6.90 -26.18 -2.36
N GLU A 228 7.05 -25.39 -1.28
CA GLU A 228 7.97 -24.24 -1.24
C GLU A 228 9.44 -24.69 -1.26
N LYS A 229 10.28 -23.95 -1.96
CA LYS A 229 11.72 -24.25 -2.11
C LYS A 229 12.60 -23.30 -1.31
N GLU A 230 12.14 -22.06 -1.13
CA GLU A 230 12.90 -21.02 -0.45
C GLU A 230 12.84 -21.16 1.06
N ASN A 231 14.00 -21.32 1.70
CA ASN A 231 14.07 -21.57 3.14
C ASN A 231 13.51 -20.41 3.99
N ALA A 232 13.64 -19.16 3.53
CA ALA A 232 13.08 -18.01 4.22
C ALA A 232 11.56 -18.06 4.24
N VAL A 233 10.93 -18.45 3.13
CA VAL A 233 9.47 -18.61 3.02
C VAL A 233 9.00 -19.77 3.87
N LYS A 234 9.70 -20.94 3.81
CA LYS A 234 9.40 -22.09 4.68
C LYS A 234 9.42 -21.71 6.16
N TRP A 235 10.48 -21.00 6.57
CA TRP A 235 10.62 -20.57 7.95
C TRP A 235 9.43 -19.67 8.38
N GLN A 236 9.05 -18.73 7.53
CA GLN A 236 7.92 -17.85 7.81
C GLN A 236 6.58 -18.60 7.83
N LEU A 237 6.38 -19.58 6.93
CA LEU A 237 5.18 -20.43 6.92
C LEU A 237 5.06 -21.25 8.21
N ILE A 238 6.16 -21.88 8.66
CA ILE A 238 6.21 -22.62 9.91
C ILE A 238 5.80 -21.70 11.08
N HIS A 239 6.36 -20.50 11.13
CA HIS A 239 6.04 -19.52 12.18
C HIS A 239 4.58 -19.08 12.14
N SER A 240 4.04 -18.84 10.96
CA SER A 240 2.63 -18.46 10.75
C SER A 240 1.66 -19.57 11.17
N LEU A 241 2.02 -20.83 10.94
CA LEU A 241 1.25 -21.98 11.44
C LEU A 241 1.20 -22.02 12.98
N GLY A 242 2.30 -21.62 13.63
CA GLY A 242 2.35 -21.45 15.09
C GLY A 242 1.44 -20.34 15.61
N GLU A 243 1.40 -19.21 14.93
CA GLU A 243 0.50 -18.09 15.28
C GLU A 243 -0.98 -18.49 15.15
N LEU A 244 -1.33 -19.27 14.13
CA LEU A 244 -2.70 -19.78 13.93
C LEU A 244 -3.12 -20.80 14.98
N LYS A 245 -2.17 -21.49 15.61
CA LYS A 245 -2.41 -22.54 16.64
C LYS A 245 -3.39 -23.62 16.19
N ASP A 246 -3.44 -23.93 14.89
CA ASP A 246 -4.32 -24.96 14.35
C ASP A 246 -3.64 -26.33 14.43
N LYS A 247 -4.22 -27.25 15.20
CA LYS A 247 -3.70 -28.61 15.36
C LYS A 247 -3.59 -29.40 14.06
N ASN A 248 -4.35 -29.04 13.03
CA ASN A 248 -4.26 -29.69 11.72
C ASN A 248 -2.90 -29.45 11.03
N ALA A 249 -2.08 -28.52 11.52
CA ALA A 249 -0.72 -28.29 11.05
C ALA A 249 0.29 -29.34 11.57
N VAL A 250 0.03 -29.95 12.71
CA VAL A 250 1.00 -30.82 13.40
C VAL A 250 1.50 -31.98 12.54
N PRO A 251 0.67 -32.73 11.81
CA PRO A 251 1.14 -33.83 10.96
C PRO A 251 2.15 -33.38 9.91
N ALA A 252 1.89 -32.24 9.23
CA ALA A 252 2.79 -31.73 8.19
C ALA A 252 4.10 -31.19 8.80
N LEU A 253 4.04 -30.54 9.95
CA LEU A 253 5.22 -30.08 10.68
C LEU A 253 6.10 -31.25 11.14
N LEU A 254 5.50 -32.37 11.58
CA LEU A 254 6.25 -33.61 11.89
C LEU A 254 6.90 -34.22 10.66
N VAL A 255 6.22 -34.24 9.52
CA VAL A 255 6.81 -34.69 8.24
C VAL A 255 8.05 -33.85 7.90
N LEU A 256 7.95 -32.52 8.03
CA LEU A 256 9.10 -31.63 7.78
C LEU A 256 10.22 -31.85 8.81
N ALA A 257 9.91 -31.97 10.10
CA ALA A 257 10.88 -32.21 11.15
C ALA A 257 11.67 -33.52 10.95
N ARG A 258 11.00 -34.56 10.47
CA ARG A 258 11.61 -35.89 10.20
C ARG A 258 12.33 -35.98 8.85
N ASN A 259 12.25 -34.95 7.99
CA ASN A 259 12.89 -34.97 6.68
C ASN A 259 14.38 -34.58 6.74
N PRO A 260 15.34 -35.52 6.58
CA PRO A 260 16.78 -35.22 6.69
C PRO A 260 17.31 -34.34 5.53
N ARG A 261 16.51 -34.13 4.46
CA ARG A 261 16.87 -33.22 3.35
C ARG A 261 16.61 -31.75 3.69
N GLU A 262 15.78 -31.49 4.70
CA GLU A 262 15.55 -30.13 5.18
C GLU A 262 16.69 -29.67 6.09
N LYS A 263 16.94 -28.35 6.10
CA LYS A 263 17.95 -27.77 7.00
C LYS A 263 17.57 -28.00 8.45
N LEU A 264 18.56 -28.33 9.28
CA LEU A 264 18.35 -28.61 10.71
C LEU A 264 17.59 -27.50 11.45
N ASN A 265 17.89 -26.22 11.15
CA ASN A 265 17.19 -25.10 11.76
C ASN A 265 15.70 -25.06 11.42
N LEU A 266 15.29 -25.44 10.19
CA LEU A 266 13.87 -25.54 9.83
C LEU A 266 13.19 -26.72 10.52
N ARG A 267 13.89 -27.84 10.68
CA ARG A 267 13.40 -29.03 11.39
C ARG A 267 13.16 -28.70 12.88
N ILE A 268 14.10 -28.01 13.50
CA ILE A 268 13.98 -27.53 14.88
C ILE A 268 12.82 -26.55 15.01
N GLU A 269 12.69 -25.59 14.08
CA GLU A 269 11.59 -24.61 14.12
C GLU A 269 10.22 -25.28 13.95
N ALA A 270 10.10 -26.32 13.14
CA ALA A 270 8.89 -27.10 13.05
C ALA A 270 8.51 -27.76 14.39
N VAL A 271 9.49 -28.32 15.13
CA VAL A 271 9.25 -28.88 16.48
C VAL A 271 8.85 -27.80 17.48
N ASN A 272 9.50 -26.63 17.46
CA ASN A 272 9.14 -25.49 18.30
C ASN A 272 7.71 -25.01 18.02
N THR A 273 7.32 -25.02 16.76
CA THR A 273 5.96 -24.67 16.33
C THR A 273 4.94 -25.69 16.81
N ILE A 274 5.25 -26.99 16.74
CA ILE A 274 4.40 -28.05 17.34
C ILE A 274 4.21 -27.82 18.84
N ARG A 275 5.28 -27.45 19.54
CA ARG A 275 5.22 -27.08 20.96
C ARG A 275 4.30 -25.88 21.22
N THR A 276 4.37 -24.87 20.35
CA THR A 276 3.51 -23.67 20.43
C THR A 276 2.02 -23.98 20.17
N ILE A 277 1.74 -24.89 19.22
CA ILE A 277 0.37 -25.37 18.93
C ILE A 277 -0.18 -26.13 20.12
N ASN A 278 0.69 -26.90 20.79
CA ASN A 278 0.39 -27.59 22.05
C ASN A 278 -0.83 -28.52 21.98
N ASP A 279 -0.85 -29.44 21.01
CA ASP A 279 -1.91 -30.42 20.84
C ASP A 279 -1.56 -31.74 21.58
N PRO A 280 -2.26 -32.08 22.66
CA PRO A 280 -2.02 -33.34 23.42
C PRO A 280 -2.26 -34.60 22.59
N ASP A 281 -3.12 -34.55 21.58
CA ASP A 281 -3.43 -35.71 20.74
C ASP A 281 -2.25 -36.09 19.84
N SER A 282 -1.28 -35.18 19.66
CA SER A 282 -0.07 -35.38 18.87
C SER A 282 1.06 -36.11 19.61
N LEU A 283 0.95 -36.31 20.94
CA LEU A 283 1.98 -36.93 21.77
C LEU A 283 2.52 -38.28 21.23
N PRO A 284 1.68 -39.25 20.75
CA PRO A 284 2.19 -40.49 20.19
C PRO A 284 3.10 -40.28 18.99
N SER A 285 2.71 -39.40 18.09
CA SER A 285 3.48 -39.12 16.85
C SER A 285 4.77 -38.34 17.16
N ILE A 286 4.79 -37.44 18.15
CA ILE A 286 6.00 -36.75 18.58
C ILE A 286 6.95 -37.73 19.26
N PHE A 287 6.44 -38.69 20.07
CA PHE A 287 7.24 -39.72 20.71
C PHE A 287 7.89 -40.65 19.65
N GLU A 288 7.15 -41.06 18.65
CA GLU A 288 7.70 -41.84 17.54
C GLU A 288 8.83 -41.07 16.82
N ALA A 289 8.65 -39.77 16.58
CA ALA A 289 9.70 -38.92 15.99
C ALA A 289 10.93 -38.85 16.90
N TYR A 290 10.74 -38.69 18.23
CA TYR A 290 11.82 -38.66 19.20
C TYR A 290 12.66 -39.95 19.22
N VAL A 291 12.00 -41.12 19.22
CA VAL A 291 12.69 -42.43 19.27
C VAL A 291 13.49 -42.68 17.99
N SER A 292 12.98 -42.24 16.82
CA SER A 292 13.62 -42.47 15.51
C SER A 292 14.67 -41.43 15.16
N GLU A 293 14.78 -40.31 15.90
CA GLU A 293 15.68 -39.22 15.56
C GLU A 293 17.12 -39.47 16.03
N SER A 294 18.08 -39.33 15.12
CA SER A 294 19.51 -39.48 15.39
C SER A 294 20.25 -38.16 15.61
N GLU A 295 19.70 -37.03 15.13
CA GLU A 295 20.28 -35.73 15.32
C GLU A 295 20.03 -35.22 16.75
N GLN A 296 21.09 -35.10 17.56
CA GLN A 296 21.00 -34.85 18.98
C GLN A 296 20.26 -33.51 19.29
N ALA A 297 20.50 -32.46 18.49
CA ALA A 297 19.86 -31.16 18.74
C ALA A 297 18.32 -31.25 18.54
N LEU A 298 17.89 -31.89 17.47
CA LEU A 298 16.45 -32.06 17.18
C LEU A 298 15.80 -33.03 18.19
N ARG A 299 16.51 -34.09 18.55
CA ARG A 299 16.03 -35.03 19.59
C ARG A 299 15.78 -34.34 20.92
N THR A 300 16.66 -33.40 21.31
CA THR A 300 16.49 -32.59 22.54
C THR A 300 15.23 -31.74 22.47
N GLU A 301 14.97 -31.11 21.34
CA GLU A 301 13.77 -30.27 21.15
C GLU A 301 12.47 -31.11 21.14
N LEU A 302 12.50 -32.32 20.57
CA LEU A 302 11.38 -33.27 20.66
C LEU A 302 11.10 -33.69 22.07
N GLU A 303 12.16 -33.97 22.85
CA GLU A 303 12.03 -34.32 24.29
C GLU A 303 11.43 -33.15 25.09
N ASN A 304 11.93 -31.94 24.89
CA ASN A 304 11.39 -30.74 25.53
C ASN A 304 9.90 -30.55 25.21
N THR A 305 9.53 -30.74 23.96
CA THR A 305 8.14 -30.63 23.47
C THR A 305 7.25 -31.68 24.13
N LEU A 306 7.70 -32.95 24.18
CA LEU A 306 6.99 -34.02 24.90
C LEU A 306 6.77 -33.69 26.39
N ARG A 307 7.82 -33.22 27.07
CA ARG A 307 7.75 -32.86 28.49
C ARG A 307 6.75 -31.74 28.75
N GLU A 308 6.78 -30.69 27.90
CA GLU A 308 5.89 -29.54 28.05
C GLU A 308 4.42 -29.93 27.84
N ILE A 309 4.11 -30.63 26.74
CA ILE A 309 2.74 -31.07 26.46
C ILE A 309 2.23 -32.07 27.51
N LEU A 310 3.08 -33.00 27.98
CA LEU A 310 2.73 -33.94 29.04
C LEU A 310 2.45 -33.22 30.35
N ASN A 311 3.26 -32.25 30.75
CA ASN A 311 3.07 -31.49 31.98
C ASN A 311 1.77 -30.69 31.99
N LEU A 312 1.36 -30.18 30.84
CA LEU A 312 0.08 -29.48 30.68
C LEU A 312 -1.11 -30.45 30.73
N LYS A 313 -0.96 -31.67 30.17
CA LYS A 313 -2.00 -32.72 30.23
C LYS A 313 -2.10 -33.38 31.62
N PHE A 314 -0.96 -33.58 32.25
CA PHE A 314 -0.86 -34.25 33.58
C PHE A 314 -0.01 -33.38 34.51
N PRO A 315 -0.53 -32.22 34.97
CA PRO A 315 0.24 -31.39 35.90
C PRO A 315 0.65 -32.21 37.14
N PRO A 316 1.92 -32.11 37.63
CA PRO A 316 2.32 -32.77 38.82
C PRO A 316 1.38 -32.38 39.96
N LYS A 317 0.83 -33.38 40.67
CA LYS A 317 0.05 -33.11 41.85
C LYS A 317 1.00 -32.45 42.84
N ILE A 318 0.80 -31.16 43.10
CA ILE A 318 1.51 -30.47 44.18
C ILE A 318 1.10 -31.16 45.47
N PRO A 319 2.06 -31.61 46.27
CA PRO A 319 1.78 -32.29 47.56
C PRO A 319 1.09 -31.38 48.57
#